data_0949913c7ad61a8eafd46e0657b1859f
#
_entry.id   0949913c7ad61a8eafd46e0657b1859f
#
_cell.length_a   1.000
_cell.length_b   1.000
_cell.length_c   1.000
_cell.angle_alpha   90.00
_cell.angle_beta   90.00
_cell.angle_gamma   90.00
#
_symmetry.space_group_name_H-M   'P 1'
#
loop_
_entity.id
_entity.type
_entity.pdbx_description
1 polymer ?
#
loop_
_entity_poly.entity_id
_entity_poly.type
_entity_poly.pdbx_seq_one_letter_code
_entity_poly.pdbx_strand_id
1 'polypeptide(L)'
;MKALLRVLVLLIISAYLFSHYGSFLRRNLWRIHSDTGREVLTHPPQQRSHSQADLPEGDLPPGALPRHELTPGAIDPRVTQRNIRNTICRRGYTATVRPPFEYTNAMKHRLMRFYGVTGSIHDYELDHLIPLELGGCPKCEANLWPEPRDVFPSANEKDEVESYLHEQVCSGALPLSDAQREIAADWYAVYRRMQSGQ
;
A
#
# COMPACT_ATOMS: atom_id res chain seq x y z
N MET A 1 -27.06 -48.34 -9.42
CA MET A 1 -25.90 -47.57 -9.90
C MET A 1 -26.19 -46.08 -10.10
N LYS A 2 -27.26 -45.64 -10.77
CA LYS A 2 -27.55 -44.21 -11.04
C LYS A 2 -27.81 -43.35 -9.77
N ALA A 3 -28.40 -43.94 -8.71
CA ALA A 3 -28.67 -43.26 -7.46
C ALA A 3 -27.38 -42.99 -6.62
N LEU A 4 -26.48 -43.96 -6.60
CA LEU A 4 -25.18 -43.84 -5.90
C LEU A 4 -24.29 -42.75 -6.52
N LEU A 5 -24.31 -42.68 -7.86
CA LEU A 5 -23.54 -41.65 -8.58
C LEU A 5 -24.05 -40.24 -8.30
N ARG A 6 -25.37 -40.05 -8.18
CA ARG A 6 -25.98 -38.75 -7.83
C ARG A 6 -25.59 -38.27 -6.42
N VAL A 7 -25.58 -39.20 -5.45
CA VAL A 7 -25.18 -38.90 -4.07
C VAL A 7 -23.70 -38.52 -4.02
N LEU A 8 -22.84 -39.23 -4.77
CA LEU A 8 -21.40 -38.90 -4.82
C LEU A 8 -21.13 -37.54 -5.42
N VAL A 9 -21.82 -37.17 -6.50
CA VAL A 9 -21.71 -35.86 -7.15
C VAL A 9 -22.16 -34.73 -6.21
N LEU A 10 -23.25 -34.92 -5.46
CA LEU A 10 -23.72 -33.94 -4.49
C LEU A 10 -22.76 -33.76 -3.32
N LEU A 11 -22.11 -34.81 -2.85
CA LEU A 11 -21.08 -34.73 -1.81
C LEU A 11 -19.83 -34.01 -2.27
N ILE A 12 -19.41 -34.23 -3.52
CA ILE A 12 -18.25 -33.52 -4.10
C ILE A 12 -18.55 -32.03 -4.29
N ILE A 13 -19.75 -31.67 -4.76
CA ILE A 13 -20.18 -30.28 -4.91
C ILE A 13 -20.27 -29.59 -3.53
N SER A 14 -20.81 -30.28 -2.53
CA SER A 14 -20.90 -29.77 -1.17
C SER A 14 -19.52 -29.53 -0.54
N ALA A 15 -18.57 -30.47 -0.74
CA ALA A 15 -17.19 -30.33 -0.26
C ALA A 15 -16.46 -29.19 -0.98
N TYR A 16 -16.69 -29.03 -2.28
CA TYR A 16 -16.11 -27.93 -3.07
C TYR A 16 -16.65 -26.56 -2.63
N LEU A 17 -17.96 -26.45 -2.43
CA LEU A 17 -18.59 -25.23 -1.91
C LEU A 17 -18.12 -24.91 -0.48
N PHE A 18 -17.97 -25.89 0.38
CA PHE A 18 -17.46 -25.69 1.74
C PHE A 18 -15.99 -25.27 1.77
N SER A 19 -15.16 -25.77 0.86
CA SER A 19 -13.76 -25.37 0.71
C SER A 19 -13.61 -23.94 0.17
N HIS A 20 -14.46 -23.54 -0.79
CA HIS A 20 -14.35 -22.21 -1.42
C HIS A 20 -15.14 -21.11 -0.68
N TYR A 21 -16.25 -21.44 -0.03
CA TYR A 21 -17.06 -20.46 0.72
C TYR A 21 -16.85 -20.50 2.23
N GLY A 22 -16.24 -21.53 2.78
CA GLY A 22 -15.97 -21.66 4.21
C GLY A 22 -15.02 -20.61 4.76
N SER A 23 -14.09 -20.11 3.94
CA SER A 23 -13.19 -19.01 4.30
C SER A 23 -13.87 -17.63 4.29
N PHE A 24 -14.90 -17.46 3.47
CA PHE A 24 -15.73 -16.24 3.44
C PHE A 24 -16.68 -16.18 4.64
N LEU A 25 -17.30 -17.32 5.01
CA LEU A 25 -18.20 -17.41 6.15
C LEU A 25 -17.47 -17.30 7.49
N ARG A 26 -16.25 -17.84 7.63
CA ARG A 26 -15.45 -17.69 8.87
C ARG A 26 -15.06 -16.23 9.15
N ARG A 27 -14.80 -15.43 8.15
CA ARG A 27 -14.50 -14.00 8.32
C ARG A 27 -15.72 -13.18 8.73
N ASN A 28 -16.93 -13.60 8.35
CA ASN A 28 -18.15 -12.87 8.68
C ASN A 28 -18.88 -13.37 9.93
N LEU A 29 -18.66 -14.64 10.33
CA LEU A 29 -19.28 -15.21 11.54
C LEU A 29 -18.58 -14.81 12.85
N TRP A 30 -17.31 -14.43 12.81
CA TRP A 30 -16.60 -13.89 13.99
C TRP A 30 -17.13 -12.51 14.42
N ARG A 31 -17.91 -11.86 13.60
CA ARG A 31 -18.49 -10.54 13.88
C ARG A 31 -19.80 -10.59 14.68
N ILE A 32 -20.38 -11.77 14.90
CA ILE A 32 -21.72 -11.90 15.49
C ILE A 32 -21.70 -12.52 16.91
N HIS A 33 -20.57 -13.01 17.42
CA HIS A 33 -20.54 -13.78 18.69
C HIS A 33 -19.64 -13.20 19.79
N SER A 34 -19.42 -11.89 19.83
CA SER A 34 -18.73 -11.22 20.95
C SER A 34 -19.56 -10.14 21.63
N ASP A 35 -20.90 -10.32 21.68
CA ASP A 35 -21.79 -9.43 22.41
C ASP A 35 -22.31 -10.09 23.68
N THR A 36 -21.41 -10.31 24.64
CA THR A 36 -21.74 -10.50 26.05
C THR A 36 -20.69 -9.79 26.91
N GLY A 37 -20.99 -8.52 27.24
CA GLY A 37 -20.63 -7.97 28.52
C GLY A 37 -19.14 -7.66 28.76
N ARG A 38 -18.51 -6.84 27.93
CA ARG A 38 -17.41 -5.96 28.34
C ARG A 38 -17.45 -4.72 27.45
N GLU A 39 -17.71 -3.55 28.04
CA GLU A 39 -17.46 -2.27 27.40
C GLU A 39 -15.98 -2.18 27.06
N VAL A 40 -15.61 -2.69 25.89
CA VAL A 40 -14.39 -2.29 25.23
C VAL A 40 -14.74 -0.93 24.62
N LEU A 41 -14.12 0.14 25.12
CA LEU A 41 -14.09 1.43 24.47
C LEU A 41 -13.52 1.22 23.07
N THR A 42 -14.36 0.77 22.15
CA THR A 42 -14.08 0.85 20.72
C THR A 42 -14.15 2.32 20.39
N HIS A 43 -12.99 2.97 20.27
CA HIS A 43 -12.96 4.23 19.56
C HIS A 43 -13.67 3.97 18.23
N PRO A 44 -14.73 4.71 17.89
CA PRO A 44 -15.30 4.63 16.55
C PRO A 44 -14.17 4.92 15.58
N PRO A 45 -14.17 4.33 14.36
CA PRO A 45 -13.24 4.74 13.33
C PRO A 45 -13.34 6.26 13.29
N GLN A 46 -12.24 6.95 13.58
CA GLN A 46 -12.20 8.39 13.51
C GLN A 46 -12.62 8.73 12.10
N GLN A 47 -13.83 9.30 11.96
CA GLN A 47 -14.21 9.98 10.73
C GLN A 47 -13.19 11.10 10.58
N ARG A 48 -12.19 10.88 9.71
CA ARG A 48 -11.22 11.90 9.36
C ARG A 48 -12.02 13.07 8.84
N SER A 49 -11.97 14.18 9.56
CA SER A 49 -12.67 15.38 9.14
C SER A 49 -12.05 15.82 7.81
N HIS A 50 -12.87 16.20 6.83
CA HIS A 50 -12.41 16.75 5.55
C HIS A 50 -11.38 17.88 5.70
N SER A 51 -11.29 18.51 6.87
CA SER A 51 -10.31 19.55 7.19
C SER A 51 -8.83 19.07 7.25
N GLN A 52 -8.56 17.76 7.35
CA GLN A 52 -7.18 17.24 7.36
C GLN A 52 -6.62 17.05 5.95
N ALA A 53 -7.46 16.88 4.93
CA ALA A 53 -7.02 16.70 3.54
C ALA A 53 -6.48 18.01 2.90
N ASP A 54 -6.74 19.16 3.53
CA ASP A 54 -6.43 20.49 2.97
C ASP A 54 -5.29 21.21 3.70
N LEU A 55 -4.43 20.50 4.44
CA LEU A 55 -3.27 21.13 5.06
C LEU A 55 -2.32 21.68 3.98
N PRO A 56 -1.96 22.99 4.02
CA PRO A 56 -0.90 23.52 3.17
C PRO A 56 0.41 22.77 3.44
N GLU A 57 1.25 22.64 2.44
CA GLU A 57 2.55 21.93 2.57
C GLU A 57 3.40 22.44 3.75
N GLY A 58 3.31 23.75 4.05
CA GLY A 58 4.03 24.37 5.19
C GLY A 58 3.54 23.98 6.58
N ASP A 59 2.36 23.35 6.68
CA ASP A 59 1.75 22.92 7.95
C ASP A 59 1.88 21.41 8.18
N LEU A 60 2.59 20.71 7.29
CA LEU A 60 2.79 19.27 7.41
C LEU A 60 3.76 18.93 8.57
N PRO A 61 3.52 17.83 9.28
CA PRO A 61 4.43 17.36 10.31
C PRO A 61 5.83 17.09 9.74
N PRO A 62 6.91 17.35 10.50
CA PRO A 62 8.25 17.02 10.06
C PRO A 62 8.38 15.55 9.62
N GLY A 63 8.89 15.32 8.44
CA GLY A 63 9.09 13.98 7.89
C GLY A 63 7.83 13.35 7.26
N ALA A 64 6.70 14.07 7.16
CA ALA A 64 5.53 13.60 6.42
C ALA A 64 5.78 13.47 4.91
N LEU A 65 6.71 14.24 4.37
CA LEU A 65 7.19 14.13 3.00
C LEU A 65 8.68 13.77 2.97
N PRO A 66 9.15 13.08 1.92
CA PRO A 66 10.57 12.80 1.76
C PRO A 66 11.35 14.08 1.46
N ARG A 67 12.59 14.15 1.93
CA ARG A 67 13.51 15.22 1.51
C ARG A 67 14.09 14.89 0.16
N HIS A 68 13.76 15.69 -0.88
CA HIS A 68 14.19 15.44 -2.25
C HIS A 68 15.71 15.41 -2.44
N GLU A 69 16.48 16.12 -1.62
CA GLU A 69 17.94 16.07 -1.63
C GLU A 69 18.49 14.70 -1.17
N LEU A 70 17.74 13.93 -0.40
CA LEU A 70 18.10 12.59 0.07
C LEU A 70 17.40 11.51 -0.74
N THR A 71 16.14 11.74 -1.06
CA THR A 71 15.26 10.77 -1.75
C THR A 71 14.56 11.46 -2.93
N PRO A 72 15.28 11.73 -4.03
CA PRO A 72 14.69 12.32 -5.24
C PRO A 72 13.75 11.35 -5.99
N GLY A 73 13.72 10.09 -5.60
CA GLY A 73 13.09 9.02 -6.34
C GLY A 73 14.04 8.36 -7.34
N ALA A 74 13.91 7.05 -7.50
CA ALA A 74 14.66 6.30 -8.50
C ALA A 74 13.81 5.15 -9.06
N ILE A 75 13.91 4.93 -10.37
CA ILE A 75 13.18 3.88 -11.09
C ILE A 75 14.05 2.65 -11.31
N ASP A 76 13.42 1.50 -11.47
CA ASP A 76 14.05 0.28 -11.98
C ASP A 76 14.03 0.32 -13.52
N PRO A 77 15.18 0.44 -14.20
CA PRO A 77 15.22 0.53 -15.65
C PRO A 77 14.71 -0.71 -16.38
N ARG A 78 14.53 -1.82 -15.66
CA ARG A 78 13.94 -3.05 -16.20
C ARG A 78 12.42 -2.97 -16.35
N VAL A 79 11.76 -1.98 -15.69
CA VAL A 79 10.33 -1.72 -15.81
C VAL A 79 10.12 -0.57 -16.79
N THR A 80 9.44 -0.83 -17.88
CA THR A 80 9.20 0.12 -18.96
C THR A 80 7.73 0.09 -19.38
N GLN A 81 7.24 1.15 -20.00
CA GLN A 81 5.87 1.19 -20.55
C GLN A 81 5.54 -0.03 -21.44
N ARG A 82 6.53 -0.55 -22.16
CA ARG A 82 6.34 -1.70 -23.07
C ARG A 82 6.09 -3.02 -22.33
N ASN A 83 6.60 -3.15 -21.11
CA ASN A 83 6.52 -4.43 -20.39
C ASN A 83 5.65 -4.39 -19.13
N ILE A 84 4.91 -3.30 -18.87
CA ILE A 84 4.06 -3.16 -17.67
C ILE A 84 3.14 -4.36 -17.45
N ARG A 85 2.56 -4.92 -18.51
CA ARG A 85 1.65 -6.08 -18.41
C ARG A 85 2.34 -7.35 -17.89
N ASN A 86 3.65 -7.46 -18.09
CA ASN A 86 4.45 -8.61 -17.65
C ASN A 86 5.23 -8.30 -16.33
N THR A 87 5.19 -7.05 -15.89
CA THR A 87 5.83 -6.56 -14.67
C THR A 87 4.79 -6.03 -13.70
N ILE A 88 4.72 -4.74 -13.51
CA ILE A 88 3.92 -4.08 -12.47
C ILE A 88 2.42 -4.40 -12.53
N CYS A 89 1.84 -4.56 -13.69
CA CYS A 89 0.41 -4.92 -13.84
C CYS A 89 0.14 -6.43 -13.72
N ARG A 90 1.19 -7.24 -13.52
CA ARG A 90 1.04 -8.67 -13.26
C ARG A 90 0.86 -8.90 -11.76
N ARG A 91 -0.22 -9.58 -11.38
CA ARG A 91 -0.46 -9.93 -9.98
C ARG A 91 0.75 -10.61 -9.34
N GLY A 92 1.16 -10.12 -8.18
CA GLY A 92 2.26 -10.65 -7.40
C GLY A 92 3.65 -10.20 -7.85
N TYR A 93 3.77 -9.32 -8.85
CA TYR A 93 5.07 -8.81 -9.31
C TYR A 93 5.86 -8.16 -8.18
N THR A 94 5.25 -7.27 -7.40
CA THR A 94 5.92 -6.55 -6.31
C THR A 94 6.56 -7.49 -5.28
N ALA A 95 5.92 -8.62 -5.00
CA ALA A 95 6.48 -9.63 -4.10
C ALA A 95 7.77 -10.27 -4.65
N THR A 96 7.94 -10.34 -5.98
CA THR A 96 9.15 -10.91 -6.61
C THR A 96 10.34 -9.98 -6.60
N VAL A 97 10.13 -8.67 -6.44
CA VAL A 97 11.18 -7.64 -6.47
C VAL A 97 11.44 -6.99 -5.11
N ARG A 98 10.52 -7.13 -4.17
CA ARG A 98 10.63 -6.59 -2.82
C ARG A 98 11.88 -7.13 -2.11
N PRO A 99 12.72 -6.25 -1.56
CA PRO A 99 13.90 -6.70 -0.80
C PRO A 99 13.51 -7.51 0.44
N PRO A 100 14.37 -8.44 0.90
CA PRO A 100 14.11 -9.20 2.11
C PRO A 100 14.15 -8.31 3.36
N PHE A 101 13.48 -8.77 4.42
CA PHE A 101 13.33 -8.02 5.67
C PHE A 101 14.66 -7.58 6.29
N GLU A 102 15.68 -8.44 6.27
CA GLU A 102 17.00 -8.14 6.84
C GLU A 102 17.64 -6.92 6.16
N TYR A 103 17.48 -6.82 4.82
CA TYR A 103 17.97 -5.66 4.07
C TYR A 103 17.18 -4.41 4.43
N THR A 104 15.86 -4.48 4.41
CA THR A 104 14.99 -3.32 4.67
C THR A 104 15.12 -2.82 6.09
N ASN A 105 15.27 -3.71 7.08
CA ASN A 105 15.45 -3.33 8.47
C ASN A 105 16.79 -2.60 8.70
N ALA A 106 17.89 -3.13 8.16
CA ALA A 106 19.20 -2.48 8.26
C ALA A 106 19.21 -1.11 7.57
N MET A 107 18.58 -1.01 6.40
CA MET A 107 18.46 0.24 5.65
C MET A 107 17.60 1.26 6.39
N LYS A 108 16.49 0.86 6.99
CA LYS A 108 15.62 1.71 7.78
C LYS A 108 16.37 2.39 8.92
N HIS A 109 17.12 1.62 9.73
CA HIS A 109 17.96 2.17 10.79
C HIS A 109 18.98 3.19 10.28
N ARG A 110 19.56 2.93 9.11
CA ARG A 110 20.51 3.84 8.48
C ARG A 110 19.85 5.14 8.05
N LEU A 111 18.74 5.05 7.31
CA LEU A 111 18.05 6.22 6.76
C LEU A 111 17.40 7.06 7.85
N MET A 112 16.88 6.49 8.92
CA MET A 112 16.40 7.26 10.07
C MET A 112 17.48 8.19 10.61
N ARG A 113 18.74 7.74 10.70
CA ARG A 113 19.85 8.60 11.13
C ARG A 113 20.16 9.70 10.11
N PHE A 114 20.15 9.37 8.79
CA PHE A 114 20.36 10.37 7.73
C PHE A 114 19.28 11.43 7.69
N TYR A 115 18.04 11.03 7.97
CA TYR A 115 16.91 11.92 8.04
C TYR A 115 16.85 12.72 9.35
N GLY A 116 17.70 12.40 10.32
CA GLY A 116 17.64 13.02 11.65
C GLY A 116 16.37 12.71 12.41
N VAL A 117 15.72 11.60 12.08
CA VAL A 117 14.47 11.14 12.69
C VAL A 117 14.76 10.63 14.09
N THR A 118 14.05 11.17 15.08
CA THR A 118 14.07 10.72 16.48
C THR A 118 12.75 10.07 16.81
N GLY A 119 12.77 8.95 17.48
CA GLY A 119 11.56 8.18 17.81
C GLY A 119 11.76 6.69 17.65
N SER A 120 10.69 5.95 17.87
CA SER A 120 10.72 4.49 17.71
C SER A 120 10.81 4.10 16.24
N ILE A 121 11.61 3.10 15.95
CA ILE A 121 11.66 2.51 14.60
C ILE A 121 10.29 1.94 14.17
N HIS A 122 9.42 1.65 15.13
CA HIS A 122 8.08 1.11 14.88
C HIS A 122 7.09 2.17 14.38
N ASP A 123 7.38 3.46 14.65
CA ASP A 123 6.54 4.58 14.23
C ASP A 123 6.72 4.92 12.73
N TYR A 124 7.67 4.26 12.08
CA TYR A 124 8.02 4.49 10.67
C TYR A 124 8.00 3.18 9.89
N GLU A 125 7.90 3.29 8.60
CA GLU A 125 8.27 2.21 7.67
C GLU A 125 9.41 2.63 6.75
N LEU A 126 10.11 1.67 6.17
CA LEU A 126 11.02 1.94 5.07
C LEU A 126 10.21 1.85 3.79
N ASP A 127 9.90 3.00 3.24
CA ASP A 127 9.08 3.07 2.05
C ASP A 127 9.85 3.48 0.79
N HIS A 128 9.24 3.19 -0.37
CA HIS A 128 9.73 3.57 -1.69
C HIS A 128 8.98 4.80 -2.18
N LEU A 129 9.66 5.94 -2.36
CA LEU A 129 9.02 7.16 -2.88
C LEU A 129 8.30 6.89 -4.21
N ILE A 130 8.98 6.27 -5.17
CA ILE A 130 8.35 5.67 -6.33
C ILE A 130 8.10 4.20 -5.97
N PRO A 131 6.84 3.76 -5.82
CA PRO A 131 6.54 2.43 -5.31
C PRO A 131 6.94 1.32 -6.28
N LEU A 132 7.12 0.12 -5.74
CA LEU A 132 7.45 -1.06 -6.55
C LEU A 132 6.39 -1.36 -7.61
N GLU A 133 5.15 -1.03 -7.36
CA GLU A 133 4.04 -1.19 -8.30
C GLU A 133 3.97 -0.12 -9.39
N LEU A 134 4.81 0.92 -9.28
CA LEU A 134 5.10 1.86 -10.36
C LEU A 134 6.53 1.69 -10.91
N GLY A 135 7.19 0.58 -10.62
CA GLY A 135 8.54 0.30 -11.11
C GLY A 135 9.62 1.12 -10.43
N GLY A 136 9.43 1.51 -9.18
CA GLY A 136 10.47 2.12 -8.36
C GLY A 136 11.64 1.16 -8.12
N CYS A 137 12.84 1.72 -7.96
CA CYS A 137 14.05 0.95 -7.70
C CYS A 137 13.98 0.29 -6.30
N PRO A 138 14.04 -1.06 -6.21
CA PRO A 138 13.80 -1.76 -4.95
C PRO A 138 14.85 -1.52 -3.86
N LYS A 139 16.09 -1.20 -4.26
CA LYS A 139 17.25 -1.11 -3.35
C LYS A 139 18.03 0.19 -3.46
N CYS A 140 17.58 1.13 -4.28
CA CYS A 140 18.26 2.42 -4.42
C CYS A 140 17.93 3.31 -3.20
N GLU A 141 18.94 3.76 -2.46
CA GLU A 141 18.74 4.69 -1.34
C GLU A 141 18.03 5.97 -1.78
N ALA A 142 18.31 6.44 -2.99
CA ALA A 142 17.62 7.58 -3.60
C ALA A 142 16.11 7.40 -3.81
N ASN A 143 15.59 6.20 -3.56
CA ASN A 143 14.16 5.87 -3.62
C ASN A 143 13.58 5.43 -2.27
N LEU A 144 14.39 5.41 -1.22
CA LEU A 144 13.98 4.87 0.08
C LEU A 144 14.01 5.97 1.15
N TRP A 145 12.99 5.98 2.01
CA TRP A 145 12.92 6.93 3.11
C TRP A 145 12.16 6.35 4.31
N PRO A 146 12.41 6.88 5.53
CA PRO A 146 11.63 6.50 6.71
C PRO A 146 10.31 7.25 6.71
N GLU A 147 9.23 6.60 6.29
CA GLU A 147 7.89 7.16 6.23
C GLU A 147 7.16 6.99 7.55
N PRO A 148 6.55 8.04 8.12
CA PRO A 148 5.81 7.96 9.36
C PRO A 148 4.46 7.25 9.16
N ARG A 149 4.03 6.48 10.19
CA ARG A 149 2.78 5.69 10.17
C ARG A 149 1.61 6.38 10.86
N ASP A 150 1.89 7.10 11.94
CA ASP A 150 0.86 7.57 12.88
C ASP A 150 0.63 9.09 12.84
N VAL A 151 1.13 9.77 11.81
CA VAL A 151 0.88 11.19 11.55
C VAL A 151 0.05 11.36 10.27
N PHE A 152 -0.56 12.52 10.07
CA PHE A 152 -1.25 12.81 8.83
C PHE A 152 -0.49 13.93 8.08
N PRO A 153 -0.20 13.76 6.77
CA PRO A 153 -0.35 12.54 5.99
C PRO A 153 0.67 11.47 6.39
N SER A 154 0.32 10.19 6.20
CA SER A 154 1.09 9.02 6.60
C SER A 154 1.24 8.04 5.45
N ALA A 155 1.90 6.91 5.72
CA ALA A 155 1.98 5.77 4.81
C ALA A 155 0.61 5.31 4.27
N ASN A 156 -0.46 5.40 5.08
CA ASN A 156 -1.79 5.00 4.61
C ASN A 156 -2.32 5.88 3.47
N GLU A 157 -2.11 7.19 3.55
CA GLU A 157 -2.52 8.12 2.50
C GLU A 157 -1.69 7.92 1.23
N LYS A 158 -0.40 7.62 1.41
CA LYS A 158 0.50 7.32 0.29
C LYS A 158 0.13 6.01 -0.40
N ASP A 159 -0.22 4.96 0.34
CA ASP A 159 -0.70 3.70 -0.21
C ASP A 159 -1.95 3.88 -1.10
N GLU A 160 -2.85 4.82 -0.73
CA GLU A 160 -4.01 5.18 -1.57
C GLU A 160 -3.56 5.79 -2.90
N VAL A 161 -2.58 6.69 -2.88
CA VAL A 161 -2.00 7.31 -4.09
C VAL A 161 -1.31 6.27 -4.96
N GLU A 162 -0.55 5.38 -4.37
CA GLU A 162 0.15 4.30 -5.08
C GLU A 162 -0.85 3.44 -5.85
N SER A 163 -1.87 2.93 -5.15
CA SER A 163 -2.91 2.11 -5.73
C SER A 163 -3.66 2.84 -6.85
N TYR A 164 -4.01 4.11 -6.65
CA TYR A 164 -4.67 4.93 -7.65
C TYR A 164 -3.81 5.08 -8.92
N LEU A 165 -2.56 5.52 -8.77
CA LEU A 165 -1.68 5.72 -9.92
C LEU A 165 -1.36 4.39 -10.63
N HIS A 166 -1.19 3.30 -9.89
CA HIS A 166 -1.01 1.97 -10.46
C HIS A 166 -2.21 1.55 -11.31
N GLU A 167 -3.44 1.77 -10.84
CA GLU A 167 -4.64 1.50 -11.61
C GLU A 167 -4.70 2.34 -12.90
N GLN A 168 -4.39 3.64 -12.82
CA GLN A 168 -4.34 4.53 -14.00
C GLN A 168 -3.31 4.05 -15.03
N VAL A 169 -2.14 3.61 -14.59
CA VAL A 169 -1.10 3.07 -15.48
C VAL A 169 -1.54 1.74 -16.10
N CYS A 170 -2.09 0.82 -15.31
CA CYS A 170 -2.44 -0.51 -15.78
C CYS A 170 -3.70 -0.52 -16.66
N SER A 171 -4.60 0.42 -16.49
CA SER A 171 -5.73 0.66 -17.41
C SER A 171 -5.31 1.36 -18.71
N GLY A 172 -4.14 2.01 -18.71
CA GLY A 172 -3.65 2.80 -19.85
C GLY A 172 -4.14 4.25 -19.87
N ALA A 173 -4.78 4.71 -18.79
CA ALA A 173 -5.25 6.09 -18.64
C ALA A 173 -4.10 7.08 -18.39
N LEU A 174 -2.99 6.61 -17.77
CA LEU A 174 -1.81 7.43 -17.47
C LEU A 174 -0.53 6.70 -17.94
N PRO A 175 0.40 7.37 -18.66
CA PRO A 175 1.70 6.80 -18.95
C PRO A 175 2.51 6.53 -17.67
N LEU A 176 3.27 5.42 -17.64
CA LEU A 176 4.10 5.05 -16.48
C LEU A 176 5.05 6.18 -16.05
N SER A 177 5.71 6.82 -17.01
CA SER A 177 6.65 7.93 -16.73
C SER A 177 5.99 9.13 -16.07
N ASP A 178 4.71 9.35 -16.34
CA ASP A 178 3.96 10.47 -15.77
C ASP A 178 3.55 10.15 -14.34
N ALA A 179 3.05 8.94 -14.08
CA ALA A 179 2.78 8.48 -12.72
C ALA A 179 4.04 8.51 -11.84
N GLN A 180 5.17 8.03 -12.35
CA GLN A 180 6.46 8.06 -11.63
C GLN A 180 6.90 9.49 -11.30
N ARG A 181 6.73 10.42 -12.24
CA ARG A 181 7.07 11.83 -12.05
C ARG A 181 6.14 12.51 -11.04
N GLU A 182 4.84 12.26 -11.13
CA GLU A 182 3.84 12.84 -10.22
C GLU A 182 4.09 12.44 -8.76
N ILE A 183 4.22 11.14 -8.51
CA ILE A 183 4.44 10.65 -7.15
C ILE A 183 5.78 11.08 -6.57
N ALA A 184 6.83 11.14 -7.41
CA ALA A 184 8.13 11.57 -6.96
C ALA A 184 8.20 13.08 -6.70
N ALA A 185 7.46 13.89 -7.44
CA ALA A 185 7.44 15.34 -7.26
C ALA A 185 6.70 15.76 -5.98
N ASP A 186 5.48 15.25 -5.78
CA ASP A 186 4.64 15.56 -4.61
C ASP A 186 3.47 14.55 -4.54
N TRP A 187 3.68 13.44 -3.85
CA TRP A 187 2.63 12.44 -3.68
C TRP A 187 1.43 12.98 -2.90
N TYR A 188 1.65 13.94 -1.97
CA TYR A 188 0.56 14.50 -1.19
C TYR A 188 -0.34 15.42 -2.04
N ALA A 189 0.21 16.14 -3.01
CA ALA A 189 -0.60 16.89 -3.97
C ALA A 189 -1.47 15.94 -4.81
N VAL A 190 -0.96 14.76 -5.18
CA VAL A 190 -1.78 13.72 -5.85
C VAL A 190 -2.92 13.28 -4.93
N TYR A 191 -2.62 12.98 -3.66
CA TYR A 191 -3.63 12.62 -2.67
C TYR A 191 -4.75 13.67 -2.59
N ARG A 192 -4.40 14.94 -2.44
CA ARG A 192 -5.39 16.03 -2.38
C ARG A 192 -6.28 16.11 -3.62
N ARG A 193 -5.69 15.95 -4.82
CA ARG A 193 -6.49 15.90 -6.06
C ARG A 193 -7.47 14.72 -6.06
N MET A 194 -7.04 13.55 -5.64
CA MET A 194 -7.91 12.38 -5.52
C MET A 194 -9.11 12.65 -4.58
N GLN A 195 -8.86 13.29 -3.44
CA GLN A 195 -9.91 13.61 -2.47
C GLN A 195 -10.89 14.68 -2.98
N SER A 196 -10.42 15.60 -3.81
CA SER A 196 -11.27 16.68 -4.40
C SER A 196 -12.09 16.22 -5.61
N GLY A 197 -11.88 15.01 -6.10
CA GLY A 197 -12.57 14.47 -7.28
C GLY A 197 -12.15 15.13 -8.60
N GLN A 198 -10.98 15.74 -8.64
CA GLN A 198 -10.40 16.41 -9.82
C GLN A 198 -9.48 15.48 -10.62
#